data_3b9336c34684a3f05fc81064f174a37e
#
_entry.id   3b9336c34684a3f05fc81064f174a37e
#
_cell.length_a   1.000
_cell.length_b   1.000
_cell.length_c   1.000
_cell.angle_alpha   90.00
_cell.angle_beta   90.00
_cell.angle_gamma   90.00
#
_symmetry.space_group_name_H-M   'P 1'
#
loop_
_entity.id
_entity.type
_entity.pdbx_description
1 polymer ?
#
loop_
_entity_poly.entity_id
_entity_poly.type
_entity_poly.pdbx_seq_one_letter_code
_entity_poly.pdbx_strand_id
1 'polypeptide(L)'
;GGSADLAPSNKTNMKDAGDFSKDNYAGSNLHFGVREQAMAAIGNGLMLHGGLKAFVATFFVFSDYVKPMARLTSLMKLPLTYVFTHDSIGVGEDGPTHEPVEQLAAFRSLPDFTVFRPCDRTETAAAWMYAVENECGPTGLVLTRQNLPQMAGSSKDALKGGYVIAESEKAVPDAIIIASGSEVSLAVEAKEELKKDGIDVRVVSMPSMELFDKQSAEYKESVLPNAVRKRVAVEALSDFGWYKYVGLDGK
;
A
#
# COMPACT_ATOMS: atom_id res chain seq x y z
N GLY A 1 -6.79 -18.36 0.88
CA GLY A 1 -6.05 -17.76 -0.24
C GLY A 1 -4.65 -18.31 -0.41
N GLY A 2 -3.81 -17.65 -1.21
CA GLY A 2 -2.43 -18.09 -1.46
C GLY A 2 -1.73 -17.28 -2.53
N SER A 3 -0.59 -17.80 -2.98
CA SER A 3 0.31 -17.10 -3.89
C SER A 3 0.49 -17.81 -5.22
N ALA A 4 0.84 -17.04 -6.26
CA ALA A 4 1.32 -17.54 -7.52
C ALA A 4 2.79 -18.00 -7.38
N ASP A 5 2.99 -19.21 -6.88
CA ASP A 5 4.28 -19.91 -6.70
C ASP A 5 5.28 -19.28 -5.71
N LEU A 6 4.93 -18.19 -5.05
CA LEU A 6 5.83 -17.38 -4.21
C LEU A 6 5.43 -17.36 -2.73
N ALA A 7 4.63 -18.32 -2.25
CA ALA A 7 4.11 -18.32 -0.89
C ALA A 7 5.18 -18.21 0.21
N PRO A 8 6.35 -18.88 0.12
CA PRO A 8 7.40 -18.72 1.12
C PRO A 8 7.99 -17.31 1.18
N SER A 9 8.16 -16.66 0.01
CA SER A 9 8.70 -15.32 -0.10
C SER A 9 7.67 -14.25 0.27
N ASN A 10 6.42 -14.43 -0.15
CA ASN A 10 5.30 -13.54 0.19
C ASN A 10 4.85 -13.66 1.65
N LYS A 11 5.30 -14.71 2.37
CA LYS A 11 4.89 -15.01 3.75
C LYS A 11 3.38 -15.18 3.92
N THR A 12 2.71 -15.78 2.93
CA THR A 12 1.25 -15.89 2.86
C THR A 12 0.71 -17.25 3.33
N ASN A 13 1.57 -18.22 3.63
CA ASN A 13 1.12 -19.50 4.20
C ASN A 13 0.50 -19.29 5.58
N MET A 14 -0.75 -19.69 5.72
CA MET A 14 -1.45 -19.73 6.99
C MET A 14 -1.07 -21.04 7.71
N LYS A 15 -0.32 -20.89 8.81
CA LYS A 15 0.09 -22.03 9.64
C LYS A 15 -1.17 -22.74 10.16
N ASP A 16 -1.10 -24.04 10.24
CA ASP A 16 -2.18 -24.90 10.76
C ASP A 16 -3.49 -24.90 9.96
N ALA A 17 -3.54 -24.18 8.81
CA ALA A 17 -4.73 -24.10 7.96
C ALA A 17 -4.78 -25.21 6.87
N GLY A 18 -3.70 -25.96 6.69
CA GLY A 18 -3.57 -27.01 5.69
C GLY A 18 -3.63 -26.50 4.24
N ASP A 19 -3.18 -27.35 3.32
CA ASP A 19 -3.24 -27.06 1.89
C ASP A 19 -4.53 -27.60 1.29
N PHE A 20 -5.20 -26.76 0.50
CA PHE A 20 -6.35 -27.19 -0.29
C PHE A 20 -5.89 -28.08 -1.44
N SER A 21 -6.40 -29.30 -1.49
CA SER A 21 -6.06 -30.29 -2.52
C SER A 21 -7.20 -31.27 -2.76
N LYS A 22 -7.05 -32.13 -3.76
CA LYS A 22 -8.01 -33.21 -4.02
C LYS A 22 -8.19 -34.17 -2.84
N ASP A 23 -7.20 -34.25 -1.96
CA ASP A 23 -7.18 -35.12 -0.78
C ASP A 23 -7.53 -34.34 0.51
N ASN A 24 -7.65 -33.02 0.45
CA ASN A 24 -7.97 -32.16 1.60
C ASN A 24 -8.76 -30.91 1.16
N TYR A 25 -10.06 -31.01 1.05
CA TYR A 25 -10.94 -29.88 0.74
C TYR A 25 -11.16 -28.92 1.92
N ALA A 26 -10.72 -29.27 3.12
CA ALA A 26 -10.77 -28.39 4.29
C ALA A 26 -9.56 -27.44 4.40
N GLY A 27 -8.52 -27.67 3.61
CA GLY A 27 -7.35 -26.80 3.58
C GLY A 27 -7.68 -25.39 3.07
N SER A 28 -7.02 -24.38 3.62
CA SER A 28 -7.25 -22.96 3.28
C SER A 28 -6.10 -22.34 2.49
N ASN A 29 -4.94 -22.96 2.42
CA ASN A 29 -3.84 -22.51 1.58
C ASN A 29 -4.03 -22.99 0.13
N LEU A 30 -4.11 -22.05 -0.80
CA LEU A 30 -4.24 -22.32 -2.22
C LEU A 30 -2.89 -22.12 -2.93
N HIS A 31 -2.49 -23.10 -3.73
CA HIS A 31 -1.27 -23.06 -4.52
C HIS A 31 -1.61 -22.85 -6.00
N PHE A 32 -1.42 -21.64 -6.51
CA PHE A 32 -1.84 -21.29 -7.87
C PHE A 32 -0.77 -21.63 -8.92
N GLY A 33 0.48 -21.89 -8.52
CA GLY A 33 1.62 -22.00 -9.44
C GLY A 33 1.91 -20.66 -10.12
N VAL A 34 2.76 -20.65 -11.13
CA VAL A 34 3.11 -19.43 -11.90
C VAL A 34 1.95 -19.07 -12.84
N ARG A 35 0.86 -18.55 -12.27
CA ARG A 35 -0.40 -18.25 -12.97
C ARG A 35 -1.13 -17.05 -12.34
N GLU A 36 -0.51 -15.90 -12.32
CA GLU A 36 -1.01 -14.69 -11.64
C GLU A 36 -2.40 -14.27 -12.14
N GLN A 37 -2.61 -14.30 -13.45
CA GLN A 37 -3.92 -13.97 -14.04
C GLN A 37 -5.00 -14.97 -13.61
N ALA A 38 -4.71 -16.26 -13.70
CA ALA A 38 -5.65 -17.30 -13.29
C ALA A 38 -5.89 -17.26 -11.77
N MET A 39 -4.86 -16.99 -10.96
CA MET A 39 -4.99 -16.78 -9.53
C MET A 39 -6.00 -15.68 -9.21
N ALA A 40 -5.86 -14.52 -9.83
CA ALA A 40 -6.77 -13.41 -9.62
C ALA A 40 -8.19 -13.71 -10.13
N ALA A 41 -8.33 -14.43 -11.26
CA ALA A 41 -9.62 -14.87 -11.78
C ALA A 41 -10.32 -15.87 -10.82
N ILE A 42 -9.55 -16.81 -10.25
CA ILE A 42 -10.06 -17.75 -9.23
C ILE A 42 -10.49 -16.97 -7.97
N GLY A 43 -9.67 -16.00 -7.53
CA GLY A 43 -10.03 -15.10 -6.43
C GLY A 43 -11.35 -14.38 -6.67
N ASN A 44 -11.55 -13.85 -7.88
CA ASN A 44 -12.83 -13.24 -8.27
C ASN A 44 -13.99 -14.26 -8.19
N GLY A 45 -13.78 -15.48 -8.66
CA GLY A 45 -14.75 -16.56 -8.58
C GLY A 45 -15.13 -16.92 -7.14
N LEU A 46 -14.15 -16.99 -6.24
CA LEU A 46 -14.38 -17.23 -4.80
C LEU A 46 -15.24 -16.12 -4.19
N MET A 47 -14.93 -14.85 -4.50
CA MET A 47 -15.70 -13.72 -3.99
C MET A 47 -17.11 -13.66 -4.56
N LEU A 48 -17.31 -14.02 -5.84
CA LEU A 48 -18.63 -14.10 -6.46
C LEU A 48 -19.50 -15.22 -5.87
N HIS A 49 -18.88 -16.35 -5.52
CA HIS A 49 -19.59 -17.45 -4.85
C HIS A 49 -20.11 -17.03 -3.46
N GLY A 50 -19.34 -16.18 -2.77
CA GLY A 50 -19.69 -15.68 -1.43
C GLY A 50 -19.40 -16.67 -0.30
N GLY A 51 -19.58 -16.20 0.93
CA GLY A 51 -19.34 -17.00 2.15
C GLY A 51 -17.88 -17.11 2.58
N LEU A 52 -16.95 -16.50 1.85
CA LEU A 52 -15.51 -16.52 2.11
C LEU A 52 -14.94 -15.10 2.09
N LYS A 53 -13.85 -14.90 2.79
CA LYS A 53 -12.93 -13.77 2.60
C LYS A 53 -11.66 -14.33 1.97
N ALA A 54 -11.33 -13.89 0.76
CA ALA A 54 -10.19 -14.43 0.02
C ALA A 54 -9.09 -13.38 -0.17
N PHE A 55 -7.84 -13.86 -0.25
CA PHE A 55 -6.71 -13.07 -0.71
C PHE A 55 -5.92 -13.82 -1.78
N VAL A 56 -5.22 -13.06 -2.64
CA VAL A 56 -4.31 -13.56 -3.66
C VAL A 56 -3.01 -12.77 -3.57
N ALA A 57 -1.86 -13.43 -3.79
CA ALA A 57 -0.57 -12.80 -3.56
C ALA A 57 0.47 -13.15 -4.62
N THR A 58 1.33 -12.16 -4.92
CA THR A 58 2.51 -12.31 -5.77
C THR A 58 3.51 -11.19 -5.48
N PHE A 59 4.69 -11.20 -6.09
CA PHE A 59 5.58 -10.03 -6.11
C PHE A 59 4.92 -8.88 -6.89
N PHE A 60 5.19 -7.66 -6.45
CA PHE A 60 4.49 -6.50 -7.00
C PHE A 60 4.78 -6.28 -8.49
N VAL A 61 5.98 -6.56 -8.96
CA VAL A 61 6.29 -6.49 -10.40
C VAL A 61 5.39 -7.41 -11.24
N PHE A 62 5.02 -8.59 -10.72
CA PHE A 62 4.14 -9.53 -11.41
C PHE A 62 2.65 -9.13 -11.35
N SER A 63 2.34 -8.04 -10.67
CA SER A 63 1.01 -7.44 -10.74
C SER A 63 0.61 -7.02 -12.16
N ASP A 64 1.57 -6.85 -13.07
CA ASP A 64 1.30 -6.63 -14.49
C ASP A 64 0.49 -7.78 -15.12
N TYR A 65 0.73 -9.02 -14.69
CA TYR A 65 -0.06 -10.18 -15.10
C TYR A 65 -1.42 -10.28 -14.39
N VAL A 66 -1.55 -9.69 -13.22
CA VAL A 66 -2.79 -9.65 -12.42
C VAL A 66 -3.75 -8.58 -12.92
N LYS A 67 -3.23 -7.47 -13.44
CA LYS A 67 -3.96 -6.22 -13.69
C LYS A 67 -5.25 -6.35 -14.49
N PRO A 68 -5.35 -7.17 -15.57
CA PRO A 68 -6.62 -7.37 -16.27
C PRO A 68 -7.73 -7.90 -15.35
N MET A 69 -7.39 -8.85 -14.46
CA MET A 69 -8.36 -9.43 -13.53
C MET A 69 -8.65 -8.49 -12.35
N ALA A 70 -7.66 -7.74 -11.88
CA ALA A 70 -7.85 -6.71 -10.86
C ALA A 70 -8.81 -5.61 -11.33
N ARG A 71 -8.72 -5.23 -12.62
CA ARG A 71 -9.69 -4.32 -13.23
C ARG A 71 -11.11 -4.89 -13.21
N LEU A 72 -11.28 -6.18 -13.48
CA LEU A 72 -12.59 -6.84 -13.39
C LEU A 72 -13.08 -6.93 -11.94
N THR A 73 -12.18 -7.18 -10.98
CA THR A 73 -12.50 -7.15 -9.55
C THR A 73 -13.10 -5.80 -9.14
N SER A 74 -12.46 -4.69 -9.57
CA SER A 74 -12.96 -3.33 -9.35
C SER A 74 -14.32 -3.11 -10.02
N LEU A 75 -14.45 -3.48 -11.29
CA LEU A 75 -15.68 -3.32 -12.06
C LEU A 75 -16.86 -4.07 -11.43
N MET A 76 -16.61 -5.27 -10.91
CA MET A 76 -17.61 -6.10 -10.20
C MET A 76 -17.75 -5.73 -8.71
N LYS A 77 -16.95 -4.77 -8.21
CA LYS A 77 -16.93 -4.33 -6.80
C LYS A 77 -16.71 -5.46 -5.80
N LEU A 78 -15.87 -6.44 -6.17
CA LEU A 78 -15.60 -7.60 -5.32
C LEU A 78 -14.58 -7.23 -4.23
N PRO A 79 -14.81 -7.59 -2.96
CA PRO A 79 -13.90 -7.30 -1.87
C PRO A 79 -12.75 -8.33 -1.78
N LEU A 80 -12.01 -8.51 -2.88
CA LEU A 80 -10.85 -9.37 -2.93
C LEU A 80 -9.61 -8.62 -2.42
N THR A 81 -8.85 -9.26 -1.55
CA THR A 81 -7.58 -8.70 -1.06
C THR A 81 -6.42 -9.17 -1.94
N TYR A 82 -5.66 -8.22 -2.46
CA TYR A 82 -4.41 -8.44 -3.19
C TYR A 82 -3.23 -8.16 -2.26
N VAL A 83 -2.34 -9.12 -2.11
CA VAL A 83 -1.10 -8.96 -1.33
C VAL A 83 0.07 -8.92 -2.31
N PHE A 84 0.62 -7.74 -2.51
CA PHE A 84 1.77 -7.50 -3.37
C PHE A 84 3.00 -7.24 -2.50
N THR A 85 3.99 -8.11 -2.57
CA THR A 85 5.24 -7.95 -1.83
C THR A 85 6.37 -7.54 -2.76
N HIS A 86 7.56 -7.20 -2.20
CA HIS A 86 8.71 -6.79 -3.02
C HIS A 86 8.38 -5.53 -3.83
N ASP A 87 8.00 -4.47 -3.11
CA ASP A 87 7.27 -3.30 -3.59
C ASP A 87 8.07 -2.30 -4.42
N SER A 88 9.42 -2.29 -4.31
CA SER A 88 10.24 -1.20 -4.86
C SER A 88 11.69 -1.62 -5.08
N ILE A 89 12.58 -0.68 -5.27
CA ILE A 89 14.04 -0.89 -5.40
C ILE A 89 14.66 -1.63 -4.21
N GLY A 90 13.97 -1.69 -3.07
CA GLY A 90 14.36 -2.50 -1.91
C GLY A 90 14.34 -4.02 -2.14
N VAL A 91 13.90 -4.47 -3.31
CA VAL A 91 14.07 -5.86 -3.80
C VAL A 91 15.56 -6.19 -3.91
N GLY A 92 16.39 -5.27 -4.39
CA GLY A 92 17.84 -5.34 -4.37
C GLY A 92 18.42 -6.24 -5.46
N GLU A 93 19.06 -7.33 -5.05
CA GLU A 93 19.88 -8.18 -5.93
C GLU A 93 19.16 -8.86 -7.10
N ASP A 94 17.84 -9.01 -7.05
CA ASP A 94 17.04 -9.54 -8.16
C ASP A 94 17.04 -8.57 -9.36
N GLY A 95 17.33 -7.29 -9.12
CA GLY A 95 17.57 -6.26 -10.13
C GLY A 95 16.30 -5.77 -10.85
N PRO A 96 16.49 -5.04 -11.95
CA PRO A 96 15.44 -4.26 -12.61
C PRO A 96 14.29 -5.09 -13.20
N THR A 97 14.49 -6.40 -13.39
CA THR A 97 13.41 -7.30 -13.84
C THR A 97 12.39 -7.61 -12.75
N HIS A 98 12.72 -7.31 -11.47
CA HIS A 98 11.90 -7.59 -10.30
C HIS A 98 11.56 -6.34 -9.49
N GLU A 99 12.16 -5.22 -9.81
CA GLU A 99 11.95 -3.93 -9.13
C GLU A 99 10.78 -3.17 -9.77
N PRO A 100 9.64 -3.03 -9.06
CA PRO A 100 8.51 -2.23 -9.55
C PRO A 100 8.89 -0.75 -9.68
N VAL A 101 8.30 -0.08 -10.66
CA VAL A 101 8.41 1.37 -10.89
C VAL A 101 7.04 1.99 -11.10
N GLU A 102 6.33 1.61 -12.17
CA GLU A 102 5.04 2.17 -12.57
C GLU A 102 3.83 1.43 -11.98
N GLN A 103 4.01 0.26 -11.39
CA GLN A 103 2.93 -0.61 -10.94
C GLN A 103 2.03 0.08 -9.90
N LEU A 104 2.63 0.83 -8.97
CA LEU A 104 1.87 1.52 -7.93
C LEU A 104 0.96 2.60 -8.51
N ALA A 105 1.48 3.43 -9.41
CA ALA A 105 0.70 4.43 -10.12
C ALA A 105 -0.42 3.79 -10.95
N ALA A 106 -0.13 2.66 -11.60
CA ALA A 106 -1.10 1.92 -12.37
C ALA A 106 -2.26 1.39 -11.52
N PHE A 107 -2.01 0.86 -10.31
CA PHE A 107 -3.07 0.39 -9.41
C PHE A 107 -3.84 1.54 -8.78
N ARG A 108 -3.18 2.63 -8.39
CA ARG A 108 -3.84 3.87 -7.92
C ARG A 108 -4.75 4.50 -8.99
N SER A 109 -4.51 4.20 -10.27
CA SER A 109 -5.36 4.68 -11.36
C SER A 109 -6.62 3.83 -11.61
N LEU A 110 -6.74 2.65 -11.00
CA LEU A 110 -7.92 1.79 -11.15
C LEU A 110 -9.08 2.35 -10.30
N PRO A 111 -10.23 2.67 -10.91
CA PRO A 111 -11.41 3.11 -10.14
C PRO A 111 -11.83 2.05 -9.12
N ASP A 112 -12.24 2.50 -7.93
CA ASP A 112 -12.73 1.66 -6.83
C ASP A 112 -11.72 0.62 -6.30
N PHE A 113 -10.44 0.72 -6.67
CA PHE A 113 -9.35 -0.07 -6.11
C PHE A 113 -8.68 0.74 -4.99
N THR A 114 -8.70 0.24 -3.76
CA THR A 114 -8.02 0.89 -2.64
C THR A 114 -6.63 0.31 -2.46
N VAL A 115 -5.59 1.13 -2.51
CA VAL A 115 -4.20 0.71 -2.33
C VAL A 115 -3.68 1.17 -0.98
N PHE A 116 -3.02 0.27 -0.26
CA PHE A 116 -2.22 0.59 0.92
C PHE A 116 -0.75 0.27 0.67
N ARG A 117 0.13 1.22 0.92
CA ARG A 117 1.58 1.04 1.02
C ARG A 117 2.05 1.44 2.41
N PRO A 118 1.95 0.52 3.39
CA PRO A 118 2.20 0.82 4.80
C PRO A 118 3.70 0.95 5.12
N CYS A 119 4.04 1.83 6.07
CA CYS A 119 5.42 2.09 6.48
C CYS A 119 5.91 1.18 7.62
N ASP A 120 5.02 0.49 8.32
CA ASP A 120 5.36 -0.38 9.45
C ASP A 120 4.24 -1.37 9.79
N ARG A 121 4.42 -2.11 10.90
CA ARG A 121 3.44 -3.10 11.35
C ARG A 121 2.09 -2.49 11.76
N THR A 122 2.07 -1.27 12.29
CA THR A 122 0.83 -0.60 12.73
C THR A 122 -0.02 -0.23 11.52
N GLU A 123 0.59 0.38 10.51
CA GLU A 123 -0.11 0.69 9.26
C GLU A 123 -0.49 -0.59 8.50
N THR A 124 0.36 -1.63 8.53
CA THR A 124 0.04 -2.94 7.93
C THR A 124 -1.18 -3.58 8.60
N ALA A 125 -1.26 -3.51 9.93
CA ALA A 125 -2.43 -4.01 10.67
C ALA A 125 -3.69 -3.21 10.33
N ALA A 126 -3.59 -1.88 10.20
CA ALA A 126 -4.70 -1.03 9.76
C ALA A 126 -5.15 -1.37 8.32
N ALA A 127 -4.21 -1.60 7.41
CA ALA A 127 -4.50 -2.01 6.03
C ALA A 127 -5.23 -3.36 5.96
N TRP A 128 -4.80 -4.34 6.74
CA TRP A 128 -5.49 -5.63 6.86
C TRP A 128 -6.87 -5.49 7.47
N MET A 129 -7.02 -4.66 8.51
CA MET A 129 -8.33 -4.39 9.12
C MET A 129 -9.29 -3.81 8.08
N TYR A 130 -8.85 -2.79 7.33
CA TYR A 130 -9.63 -2.24 6.23
C TYR A 130 -9.98 -3.31 5.18
N ALA A 131 -9.02 -4.12 4.73
CA ALA A 131 -9.22 -5.14 3.70
C ALA A 131 -10.26 -6.20 4.12
N VAL A 132 -10.25 -6.60 5.40
CA VAL A 132 -11.21 -7.58 5.93
C VAL A 132 -12.60 -6.98 6.13
N GLU A 133 -12.69 -5.72 6.53
CA GLU A 133 -13.96 -5.02 6.76
C GLU A 133 -14.58 -4.47 5.46
N ASN A 134 -13.76 -4.22 4.44
CA ASN A 134 -14.24 -3.69 3.16
C ASN A 134 -15.16 -4.72 2.45
N GLU A 135 -16.36 -4.29 2.11
CA GLU A 135 -17.36 -5.10 1.42
C GLU A 135 -17.56 -4.67 -0.05
N CYS A 136 -16.89 -3.61 -0.48
CA CYS A 136 -17.11 -3.03 -1.80
C CYS A 136 -15.80 -2.63 -2.47
N GLY A 137 -15.40 -3.43 -3.44
CA GLY A 137 -14.19 -3.22 -4.21
C GLY A 137 -12.93 -3.84 -3.62
N PRO A 138 -11.90 -4.04 -4.43
CA PRO A 138 -10.66 -4.68 -4.03
C PRO A 138 -9.78 -3.78 -3.14
N THR A 139 -8.97 -4.44 -2.33
CA THR A 139 -7.91 -3.79 -1.54
C THR A 139 -6.57 -4.40 -1.88
N GLY A 140 -5.59 -3.58 -2.27
CA GLY A 140 -4.21 -3.97 -2.52
C GLY A 140 -3.30 -3.54 -1.37
N LEU A 141 -2.57 -4.50 -0.78
CA LEU A 141 -1.52 -4.26 0.20
C LEU A 141 -0.17 -4.37 -0.50
N VAL A 142 0.56 -3.27 -0.60
CA VAL A 142 1.87 -3.19 -1.26
C VAL A 142 2.94 -3.16 -0.18
N LEU A 143 3.63 -4.28 -0.01
CA LEU A 143 4.50 -4.57 1.13
C LEU A 143 5.96 -4.72 0.69
N THR A 144 6.88 -4.28 1.54
CA THR A 144 8.32 -4.35 1.29
C THR A 144 8.87 -5.77 1.39
N ARG A 145 10.00 -6.03 0.70
CA ARG A 145 10.85 -7.21 0.94
C ARG A 145 11.60 -7.08 2.26
N GLN A 146 12.16 -5.91 2.51
CA GLN A 146 12.97 -5.61 3.68
C GLN A 146 12.12 -5.36 4.93
N ASN A 147 12.72 -5.54 6.09
CA ASN A 147 12.11 -5.15 7.35
C ASN A 147 12.15 -3.63 7.50
N LEU A 148 11.06 -3.06 8.00
CA LEU A 148 10.95 -1.64 8.28
C LEU A 148 10.98 -1.36 9.79
N PRO A 149 11.53 -0.23 10.23
CA PRO A 149 11.47 0.18 11.63
C PRO A 149 10.03 0.52 12.03
N GLN A 150 9.72 0.32 13.31
CA GLN A 150 8.45 0.79 13.87
C GLN A 150 8.53 2.31 14.10
N MET A 151 7.59 3.04 13.54
CA MET A 151 7.50 4.49 13.66
C MET A 151 6.74 4.89 14.93
N ALA A 152 7.31 5.81 15.71
CA ALA A 152 6.70 6.26 16.97
C ALA A 152 5.33 6.94 16.77
N GLY A 153 5.16 7.68 15.66
CA GLY A 153 3.92 8.38 15.32
C GLY A 153 2.91 7.54 14.53
N SER A 154 3.23 6.27 14.24
CA SER A 154 2.34 5.40 13.49
C SER A 154 1.08 5.05 14.28
N SER A 155 -0.09 5.14 13.65
CA SER A 155 -1.37 4.97 14.31
C SER A 155 -2.47 4.41 13.39
N LYS A 156 -3.64 4.17 13.98
CA LYS A 156 -4.85 3.79 13.23
C LYS A 156 -5.33 4.88 12.26
N ASP A 157 -4.80 6.09 12.34
CA ASP A 157 -5.11 7.16 11.40
C ASP A 157 -4.66 6.83 9.96
N ALA A 158 -3.85 5.78 9.77
CA ALA A 158 -3.61 5.15 8.47
C ALA A 158 -4.91 4.80 7.73
N LEU A 159 -6.00 4.51 8.44
CA LEU A 159 -7.34 4.28 7.86
C LEU A 159 -7.96 5.52 7.21
N LYS A 160 -7.44 6.72 7.52
CA LYS A 160 -7.83 7.97 6.84
C LYS A 160 -7.06 8.19 5.53
N GLY A 161 -6.08 7.32 5.25
CA GLY A 161 -5.31 7.32 4.00
C GLY A 161 -4.07 8.20 4.00
N GLY A 162 -4.06 9.27 4.79
CA GLY A 162 -2.92 10.16 4.99
C GLY A 162 -3.06 10.88 6.33
N TYR A 163 -1.98 10.98 7.09
CA TYR A 163 -2.00 11.59 8.42
C TYR A 163 -0.61 12.11 8.80
N VAL A 164 -0.55 13.02 9.77
CA VAL A 164 0.71 13.54 10.30
C VAL A 164 1.36 12.49 11.18
N ILE A 165 2.52 11.96 10.76
CA ILE A 165 3.28 10.96 11.52
C ILE A 165 4.36 11.61 12.40
N ALA A 166 4.87 12.78 11.99
CA ALA A 166 5.78 13.58 12.81
C ALA A 166 5.45 15.07 12.63
N GLU A 167 4.99 15.69 13.72
CA GLU A 167 4.54 17.09 13.72
C GLU A 167 5.74 18.05 13.74
N SER A 168 5.53 19.26 13.20
CA SER A 168 6.43 20.42 13.33
C SER A 168 6.38 21.01 14.74
N GLU A 169 7.44 21.71 15.13
CA GLU A 169 7.45 22.47 16.40
C GLU A 169 6.68 23.79 16.25
N LYS A 170 6.72 24.39 15.06
CA LYS A 170 5.98 25.61 14.70
C LYS A 170 4.54 25.27 14.36
N ALA A 171 3.62 26.17 14.68
CA ALA A 171 2.22 26.05 14.27
C ALA A 171 2.05 25.99 12.74
N VAL A 172 2.95 26.65 11.99
CA VAL A 172 3.05 26.58 10.53
C VAL A 172 4.46 26.10 10.19
N PRO A 173 4.62 24.88 9.68
CA PRO A 173 5.93 24.34 9.31
C PRO A 173 6.55 25.09 8.13
N ASP A 174 7.88 25.08 8.05
CA ASP A 174 8.61 25.69 6.94
C ASP A 174 8.41 24.89 5.63
N ALA A 175 8.18 23.57 5.74
CA ALA A 175 7.86 22.67 4.64
C ALA A 175 7.12 21.42 5.12
N ILE A 176 6.60 20.63 4.18
CA ILE A 176 5.99 19.32 4.44
C ILE A 176 6.69 18.27 3.60
N ILE A 177 7.08 17.15 4.21
CA ILE A 177 7.55 15.95 3.52
C ILE A 177 6.41 14.93 3.56
N ILE A 178 6.02 14.41 2.40
CA ILE A 178 4.97 13.41 2.26
C ILE A 178 5.62 12.12 1.77
N ALA A 179 5.39 11.01 2.43
CA ALA A 179 5.98 9.73 2.03
C ALA A 179 5.00 8.57 2.20
N SER A 180 5.27 7.46 1.54
CA SER A 180 4.56 6.20 1.73
C SER A 180 5.56 5.04 1.93
N GLY A 181 5.11 3.97 2.59
CA GLY A 181 5.90 2.76 2.73
C GLY A 181 7.28 2.99 3.36
N SER A 182 8.31 2.37 2.78
CA SER A 182 9.68 2.42 3.29
C SER A 182 10.27 3.84 3.40
N GLU A 183 9.81 4.77 2.61
CA GLU A 183 10.37 6.13 2.57
C GLU A 183 9.89 7.01 3.72
N VAL A 184 8.87 6.57 4.49
CA VAL A 184 8.41 7.31 5.68
C VAL A 184 9.51 7.40 6.74
N SER A 185 10.27 6.34 6.99
CA SER A 185 11.39 6.39 7.94
C SER A 185 12.46 7.38 7.48
N LEU A 186 12.80 7.36 6.19
CA LEU A 186 13.73 8.31 5.60
C LEU A 186 13.24 9.76 5.74
N ALA A 187 11.94 10.00 5.54
CA ALA A 187 11.36 11.33 5.70
C ALA A 187 11.44 11.83 7.16
N VAL A 188 11.24 10.95 8.13
CA VAL A 188 11.38 11.28 9.56
C VAL A 188 12.85 11.55 9.92
N GLU A 189 13.79 10.76 9.39
CA GLU A 189 15.22 11.03 9.57
C GLU A 189 15.63 12.36 8.94
N ALA A 190 15.14 12.66 7.72
CA ALA A 190 15.39 13.94 7.05
C ALA A 190 14.85 15.14 7.85
N LYS A 191 13.70 15.00 8.53
CA LYS A 191 13.19 16.04 9.45
C LYS A 191 14.21 16.37 10.55
N GLU A 192 14.79 15.34 11.17
CA GLU A 192 15.77 15.54 12.25
C GLU A 192 17.08 16.19 11.75
N GLU A 193 17.51 15.89 10.52
CA GLU A 193 18.65 16.55 9.90
C GLU A 193 18.34 18.02 9.56
N LEU A 194 17.21 18.31 8.93
CA LEU A 194 16.77 19.67 8.59
C LEU A 194 16.60 20.56 9.82
N LYS A 195 16.21 19.99 10.96
CA LYS A 195 16.11 20.71 12.21
C LYS A 195 17.45 21.29 12.66
N LYS A 196 18.59 20.65 12.36
CA LYS A 196 19.94 21.16 12.69
C LYS A 196 20.24 22.45 11.92
N ASP A 197 19.65 22.61 10.74
CA ASP A 197 19.77 23.82 9.90
C ASP A 197 18.68 24.87 10.21
N GLY A 198 17.88 24.64 11.25
CA GLY A 198 16.80 25.55 11.68
C GLY A 198 15.56 25.47 10.81
N ILE A 199 15.43 24.45 9.97
CA ILE A 199 14.27 24.21 9.12
C ILE A 199 13.34 23.24 9.84
N ASP A 200 12.12 23.69 10.15
CA ASP A 200 11.11 22.90 10.84
C ASP A 200 10.09 22.33 9.86
N VAL A 201 10.02 21.02 9.75
CA VAL A 201 9.15 20.33 8.79
C VAL A 201 8.14 19.41 9.49
N ARG A 202 6.99 19.28 8.87
CA ARG A 202 5.99 18.26 9.17
C ARG A 202 6.23 17.07 8.26
N VAL A 203 6.10 15.83 8.79
CA VAL A 203 6.11 14.61 7.99
C VAL A 203 4.72 14.01 7.97
N VAL A 204 4.24 13.70 6.76
CA VAL A 204 2.95 13.06 6.51
C VAL A 204 3.20 11.66 5.95
N SER A 205 2.65 10.64 6.60
CA SER A 205 2.51 9.32 6.01
C SER A 205 1.26 9.27 5.14
N MET A 206 1.40 8.78 3.91
CA MET A 206 0.31 8.67 2.92
C MET A 206 0.16 7.20 2.47
N PRO A 207 -0.26 6.30 3.37
CA PRO A 207 -0.39 4.88 3.02
C PRO A 207 -1.46 4.59 1.97
N SER A 208 -2.51 5.43 1.83
CA SER A 208 -3.58 5.24 0.84
C SER A 208 -4.11 6.57 0.31
N MET A 209 -3.75 6.90 -0.91
CA MET A 209 -4.21 8.13 -1.58
C MET A 209 -5.74 8.15 -1.75
N GLU A 210 -6.34 7.00 -2.09
CA GLU A 210 -7.77 6.86 -2.35
C GLU A 210 -8.62 7.15 -1.11
N LEU A 211 -8.13 6.74 0.07
CA LEU A 211 -8.82 7.03 1.33
C LEU A 211 -8.61 8.47 1.79
N PHE A 212 -7.41 9.03 1.59
CA PHE A 212 -7.16 10.43 1.89
C PHE A 212 -8.02 11.36 1.04
N ASP A 213 -8.20 11.04 -0.24
CA ASP A 213 -9.04 11.82 -1.15
C ASP A 213 -10.51 11.88 -0.71
N LYS A 214 -11.00 10.82 -0.10
CA LYS A 214 -12.37 10.72 0.44
C LYS A 214 -12.58 11.49 1.75
N GLN A 215 -11.51 11.99 2.38
CA GLN A 215 -11.63 12.76 3.61
C GLN A 215 -12.26 14.13 3.38
N SER A 216 -12.79 14.72 4.44
CA SER A 216 -13.36 16.07 4.39
C SER A 216 -12.29 17.12 4.04
N ALA A 217 -12.72 18.26 3.54
CA ALA A 217 -11.82 19.38 3.22
C ALA A 217 -11.06 19.85 4.47
N GLU A 218 -11.74 19.88 5.63
CA GLU A 218 -11.17 20.28 6.92
C GLU A 218 -10.06 19.31 7.36
N TYR A 219 -10.30 18.00 7.19
CA TYR A 219 -9.27 17.00 7.52
C TYR A 219 -8.06 17.13 6.60
N LYS A 220 -8.29 17.23 5.30
CA LYS A 220 -7.19 17.43 4.32
C LYS A 220 -6.39 18.69 4.60
N GLU A 221 -7.06 19.79 4.96
CA GLU A 221 -6.41 21.05 5.34
C GLU A 221 -5.61 20.90 6.65
N SER A 222 -6.09 20.11 7.60
CA SER A 222 -5.35 19.88 8.85
C SER A 222 -4.05 19.08 8.64
N VAL A 223 -4.02 18.18 7.66
CA VAL A 223 -2.85 17.35 7.33
C VAL A 223 -1.91 18.09 6.37
N LEU A 224 -2.45 18.68 5.31
CA LEU A 224 -1.74 19.37 4.23
C LEU A 224 -2.26 20.81 4.10
N PRO A 225 -1.93 21.71 5.05
CA PRO A 225 -2.44 23.07 5.05
C PRO A 225 -2.02 23.84 3.80
N ASN A 226 -2.97 24.49 3.15
CA ASN A 226 -2.75 25.27 1.91
C ASN A 226 -1.75 26.42 2.07
N ALA A 227 -1.59 26.92 3.30
CA ALA A 227 -0.60 27.94 3.63
C ALA A 227 0.85 27.47 3.45
N VAL A 228 1.10 26.14 3.52
CA VAL A 228 2.43 25.54 3.35
C VAL A 228 2.56 24.98 1.95
N ARG A 229 3.19 25.73 1.07
CA ARG A 229 3.33 25.37 -0.36
C ARG A 229 4.63 24.60 -0.67
N LYS A 230 5.63 24.70 0.20
CA LYS A 230 6.87 23.92 0.09
C LYS A 230 6.60 22.48 0.51
N ARG A 231 6.33 21.63 -0.45
CA ARG A 231 6.01 20.22 -0.23
C ARG A 231 6.90 19.34 -1.09
N VAL A 232 7.38 18.24 -0.51
CA VAL A 232 8.20 17.23 -1.20
C VAL A 232 7.55 15.88 -0.99
N ALA A 233 7.32 15.12 -2.07
CA ALA A 233 6.92 13.72 -2.00
C ALA A 233 8.15 12.81 -2.14
N VAL A 234 8.22 11.76 -1.33
CA VAL A 234 9.31 10.78 -1.34
C VAL A 234 8.72 9.39 -1.46
N GLU A 235 8.93 8.76 -2.60
CA GLU A 235 8.46 7.40 -2.89
C GLU A 235 9.42 6.75 -3.91
N ALA A 236 9.92 5.55 -3.61
CA ALA A 236 10.87 4.84 -4.47
C ALA A 236 10.19 4.14 -5.66
N LEU A 237 9.30 4.87 -6.36
CA LEU A 237 8.48 4.44 -7.48
C LEU A 237 8.23 5.64 -8.42
N SER A 238 7.36 5.49 -9.43
CA SER A 238 6.97 6.58 -10.30
C SER A 238 6.28 7.72 -9.54
N ASP A 239 6.65 8.95 -9.83
CA ASP A 239 6.08 10.17 -9.25
C ASP A 239 4.64 10.48 -9.71
N PHE A 240 4.11 9.65 -10.62
CA PHE A 240 2.78 9.86 -11.19
C PHE A 240 1.68 9.85 -10.12
N GLY A 241 0.96 10.96 -10.04
CA GLY A 241 -0.12 11.17 -9.06
C GLY A 241 0.26 12.06 -7.87
N TRP A 242 1.55 12.27 -7.57
CA TRP A 242 1.98 13.08 -6.43
C TRP A 242 1.72 14.58 -6.59
N TYR A 243 1.67 15.10 -7.82
CA TYR A 243 1.40 16.52 -8.10
C TYR A 243 0.12 17.04 -7.46
N LYS A 244 -0.87 16.17 -7.26
CA LYS A 244 -2.11 16.50 -6.57
C LYS A 244 -1.91 16.96 -5.12
N TYR A 245 -0.88 16.45 -4.45
CA TYR A 245 -0.59 16.72 -3.05
C TYR A 245 0.53 17.74 -2.86
N VAL A 246 1.54 17.70 -3.72
CA VAL A 246 2.67 18.63 -3.62
C VAL A 246 2.36 19.99 -4.26
N GLY A 247 1.48 20.03 -5.25
CA GLY A 247 1.15 21.25 -5.98
C GLY A 247 2.23 21.68 -6.97
N LEU A 248 2.07 22.88 -7.55
CA LEU A 248 2.98 23.40 -8.60
C LEU A 248 4.35 23.88 -8.06
N ASP A 249 4.44 24.16 -6.77
CA ASP A 249 5.67 24.65 -6.12
C ASP A 249 6.45 23.51 -5.43
N GLY A 250 5.87 22.32 -5.37
CA GLY A 250 6.47 21.15 -4.75
C GLY A 250 7.22 20.24 -5.73
N LYS A 251 7.85 19.23 -5.18
CA LYS A 251 8.60 18.19 -5.92
C LYS A 251 8.26 16.80 -5.41
#